data_59752cc8ca5110259071b434523ccb20
#
_entry.id   59752cc8ca5110259071b434523ccb20
#
_cell.length_a   1.000
_cell.length_b   1.000
_cell.length_c   1.000
_cell.angle_alpha   90.00
_cell.angle_beta   90.00
_cell.angle_gamma   90.00
#
_symmetry.space_group_name_H-M   'P 1'
#
loop_
_entity.id
_entity.type
_entity.pdbx_description
1 polymer ?
#
loop_
_entity_poly.entity_id
_entity_poly.type
_entity_poly.pdbx_seq_one_letter_code
_entity_poly.pdbx_strand_id
1 'polypeptide(L)'
;MGRENVNTVITSKEAILETSRKLIQENGWAAVNIRSVAQACNISVGSVYNYFDSKSDLIAATVERVWCDIFHIPDGQTSFKRFPDCIEWAYESMRRGNEIYPGFFSMHSMSFVGEDKSSGQELMAKSWKHIQEGFHMVLMRDKNVDPAVFDDVFTPQKFVEIIFSLIISS
;
A
#
# COMPACT_ATOMS: atom_id res chain seq x y z
N MET A 1 17.70 -34.35 -32.54
CA MET A 1 18.08 -33.37 -31.51
C MET A 1 16.99 -32.31 -31.46
N GLY A 2 16.02 -32.54 -30.57
CA GLY A 2 14.90 -31.59 -30.37
C GLY A 2 15.40 -30.40 -29.55
N ARG A 3 15.18 -29.19 -30.07
CA ARG A 3 15.30 -27.96 -29.30
C ARG A 3 14.11 -27.93 -28.35
N GLU A 4 14.37 -28.14 -27.07
CA GLU A 4 13.40 -27.81 -26.02
C GLU A 4 13.01 -26.35 -26.19
N ASN A 5 11.75 -26.10 -26.49
CA ASN A 5 11.14 -24.76 -26.39
C ASN A 5 11.24 -24.36 -24.91
N VAL A 6 12.21 -23.52 -24.62
CA VAL A 6 12.23 -22.78 -23.35
C VAL A 6 10.99 -21.89 -23.37
N ASN A 7 9.95 -22.36 -22.69
CA ASN A 7 8.73 -21.59 -22.47
C ASN A 7 9.15 -20.37 -21.63
N THR A 8 9.46 -19.27 -22.28
CA THR A 8 9.83 -18.03 -21.61
C THR A 8 8.57 -17.56 -20.91
N VAL A 9 8.47 -17.80 -19.61
CA VAL A 9 7.39 -17.25 -18.78
C VAL A 9 7.53 -15.72 -18.88
N ILE A 10 6.63 -15.12 -19.66
CA ILE A 10 6.55 -13.65 -19.76
C ILE A 10 5.96 -13.20 -18.43
N THR A 11 6.77 -12.54 -17.62
CA THR A 11 6.32 -11.89 -16.39
C THR A 11 6.34 -10.37 -16.56
N SER A 12 5.62 -9.66 -15.71
CA SER A 12 5.61 -8.20 -15.65
C SER A 12 5.87 -7.75 -14.22
N LYS A 13 6.18 -6.47 -14.04
CA LYS A 13 6.31 -5.87 -12.71
C LYS A 13 5.03 -6.07 -11.89
N GLU A 14 3.88 -5.91 -12.50
CA GLU A 14 2.56 -6.10 -11.89
C GLU A 14 2.33 -7.55 -11.46
N ALA A 15 2.72 -8.52 -12.29
CA ALA A 15 2.60 -9.94 -11.95
C ALA A 15 3.48 -10.32 -10.75
N ILE A 16 4.69 -9.77 -10.67
CA ILE A 16 5.59 -9.97 -9.54
C ILE A 16 5.00 -9.35 -8.27
N LEU A 17 4.47 -8.13 -8.32
CA LEU A 17 3.85 -7.46 -7.17
C LEU A 17 2.59 -8.19 -6.71
N GLU A 18 1.76 -8.65 -7.63
CA GLU A 18 0.57 -9.44 -7.29
C GLU A 18 0.94 -10.77 -6.61
N THR A 19 1.99 -11.44 -7.11
CA THR A 19 2.52 -12.65 -6.47
C THR A 19 3.09 -12.36 -5.08
N SER A 20 3.81 -11.24 -4.92
CA SER A 20 4.33 -10.81 -3.61
C SER A 20 3.20 -10.53 -2.62
N ARG A 21 2.13 -9.87 -3.07
CA ARG A 21 0.93 -9.61 -2.29
C ARG A 21 0.27 -10.91 -1.81
N LYS A 22 0.09 -11.89 -2.70
CA LYS A 22 -0.46 -13.21 -2.36
C LYS A 22 0.41 -13.96 -1.36
N LEU A 23 1.74 -13.89 -1.49
CA LEU A 23 2.65 -14.48 -0.52
C LEU A 23 2.44 -13.92 0.90
N ILE A 24 2.15 -12.62 1.02
CA ILE A 24 1.83 -12.02 2.33
C ILE A 24 0.52 -12.60 2.87
N GLN A 25 -0.51 -12.69 2.04
CA GLN A 25 -1.81 -13.22 2.44
C GLN A 25 -1.73 -14.66 2.93
N GLU A 26 -0.96 -15.50 2.25
CA GLU A 26 -0.89 -16.94 2.51
C GLU A 26 0.10 -17.28 3.64
N ASN A 27 1.22 -16.56 3.72
CA ASN A 27 2.37 -16.96 4.55
C ASN A 27 2.87 -15.82 5.46
N GLY A 28 2.19 -14.67 5.46
CA GLY A 28 2.56 -13.48 6.21
C GLY A 28 3.72 -12.69 5.59
N TRP A 29 3.94 -11.50 6.12
CA TRP A 29 4.94 -10.55 5.61
C TRP A 29 6.36 -11.12 5.52
N ALA A 30 6.79 -11.91 6.51
CA ALA A 30 8.13 -12.48 6.56
C ALA A 30 8.47 -13.41 5.39
N ALA A 31 7.45 -13.91 4.68
CA ALA A 31 7.63 -14.77 3.51
C ALA A 31 8.14 -14.01 2.27
N VAL A 32 8.03 -12.67 2.24
CA VAL A 32 8.39 -11.88 1.05
C VAL A 32 9.88 -11.57 1.03
N ASN A 33 10.57 -12.18 0.08
CA ASN A 33 11.96 -11.88 -0.27
C ASN A 33 12.21 -12.23 -1.74
N ILE A 34 13.32 -11.76 -2.32
CA ILE A 34 13.64 -11.94 -3.74
C ILE A 34 13.53 -13.42 -4.18
N ARG A 35 14.03 -14.35 -3.34
CA ARG A 35 14.05 -15.79 -3.70
C ARG A 35 12.65 -16.40 -3.68
N SER A 36 11.87 -16.12 -2.63
CA SER A 36 10.50 -16.65 -2.52
C SER A 36 9.59 -16.09 -3.60
N VAL A 37 9.74 -14.80 -3.93
CA VAL A 37 8.99 -14.17 -5.02
C VAL A 37 9.39 -14.75 -6.38
N ALA A 38 10.68 -14.90 -6.67
CA ALA A 38 11.15 -15.52 -7.90
C ALA A 38 10.62 -16.97 -8.05
N GLN A 39 10.67 -17.75 -6.98
CA GLN A 39 10.13 -19.11 -6.95
C GLN A 39 8.62 -19.14 -7.20
N ALA A 40 7.86 -18.29 -6.52
CA ALA A 40 6.41 -18.22 -6.67
C ALA A 40 5.97 -17.75 -8.07
N CYS A 41 6.77 -16.88 -8.71
CA CYS A 41 6.58 -16.45 -10.10
C CYS A 41 7.08 -17.46 -11.13
N ASN A 42 7.76 -18.55 -10.71
CA ASN A 42 8.44 -19.50 -11.58
C ASN A 42 9.46 -18.85 -12.54
N ILE A 43 10.23 -17.89 -12.03
CA ILE A 43 11.28 -17.16 -12.76
C ILE A 43 12.62 -17.22 -12.01
N SER A 44 13.70 -16.84 -12.68
CA SER A 44 15.00 -16.72 -12.01
C SER A 44 15.06 -15.48 -11.09
N VAL A 45 15.92 -15.53 -10.07
CA VAL A 45 16.22 -14.35 -9.23
C VAL A 45 16.73 -13.19 -10.08
N GLY A 46 17.57 -13.47 -11.10
CA GLY A 46 18.03 -12.45 -12.06
C GLY A 46 16.88 -11.79 -12.84
N SER A 47 15.82 -12.55 -13.14
CA SER A 47 14.64 -11.99 -13.81
C SER A 47 13.88 -10.99 -12.93
N VAL A 48 13.86 -11.16 -11.61
CA VAL A 48 13.27 -10.18 -10.69
C VAL A 48 14.06 -8.88 -10.72
N TYR A 49 15.39 -8.95 -10.77
CA TYR A 49 16.26 -7.78 -10.87
C TYR A 49 16.16 -7.00 -12.20
N ASN A 50 15.52 -7.56 -13.23
CA ASN A 50 15.17 -6.80 -14.44
C ASN A 50 14.02 -5.79 -14.19
N TYR A 51 13.26 -5.92 -13.11
CA TYR A 51 12.09 -5.09 -12.77
C TYR A 51 12.31 -4.23 -11.51
N PHE A 52 13.23 -4.64 -10.64
CA PHE A 52 13.52 -3.99 -9.35
C PHE A 52 15.03 -3.89 -9.18
N ASP A 53 15.54 -2.68 -8.99
CA ASP A 53 16.98 -2.42 -8.90
C ASP A 53 17.60 -3.03 -7.63
N SER A 54 16.79 -3.21 -6.58
CA SER A 54 17.23 -3.76 -5.31
C SER A 54 16.13 -4.60 -4.62
N LYS A 55 16.52 -5.31 -3.55
CA LYS A 55 15.58 -5.94 -2.63
C LYS A 55 14.65 -4.89 -2.00
N SER A 56 15.20 -3.73 -1.65
CA SER A 56 14.45 -2.63 -1.04
C SER A 56 13.36 -2.11 -1.98
N ASP A 57 13.63 -2.02 -3.30
CA ASP A 57 12.65 -1.58 -4.28
C ASP A 57 11.49 -2.57 -4.44
N LEU A 58 11.79 -3.88 -4.47
CA LEU A 58 10.74 -4.89 -4.47
C LEU A 58 9.86 -4.78 -3.21
N ILE A 59 10.48 -4.66 -2.04
CA ILE A 59 9.78 -4.54 -0.76
C ILE A 59 8.92 -3.28 -0.74
N ALA A 60 9.49 -2.12 -1.10
CA ALA A 60 8.78 -0.85 -1.12
C ALA A 60 7.56 -0.87 -2.08
N ALA A 61 7.75 -1.39 -3.29
CA ALA A 61 6.66 -1.53 -4.27
C ALA A 61 5.60 -2.55 -3.82
N THR A 62 5.99 -3.61 -3.10
CA THR A 62 5.05 -4.57 -2.51
C THR A 62 4.23 -3.92 -1.40
N VAL A 63 4.85 -3.12 -0.54
CA VAL A 63 4.17 -2.33 0.50
C VAL A 63 3.15 -1.37 -0.11
N GLU A 64 3.55 -0.62 -1.14
CA GLU A 64 2.63 0.26 -1.88
C GLU A 64 1.43 -0.52 -2.45
N ARG A 65 1.68 -1.69 -3.05
CA ARG A 65 0.62 -2.54 -3.58
C ARG A 65 -0.37 -3.01 -2.53
N VAL A 66 0.12 -3.37 -1.33
CA VAL A 66 -0.74 -3.74 -0.19
C VAL A 66 -1.58 -2.56 0.28
N TRP A 67 -1.00 -1.37 0.40
CA TRP A 67 -1.74 -0.15 0.77
C TRP A 67 -2.82 0.20 -0.27
N CYS A 68 -2.51 0.09 -1.56
CA CYS A 68 -3.50 0.28 -2.62
C CYS A 68 -4.65 -0.73 -2.52
N ASP A 69 -4.38 -1.97 -2.12
CA ASP A 69 -5.41 -2.99 -1.94
C ASP A 69 -6.28 -2.72 -0.70
N ILE A 70 -5.66 -2.33 0.41
CA ILE A 70 -6.36 -1.99 1.68
C ILE A 70 -7.33 -0.83 1.47
N PHE A 71 -6.90 0.23 0.79
CA PHE A 71 -7.69 1.44 0.52
C PHE A 71 -8.33 1.46 -0.88
N HIS A 72 -8.49 0.28 -1.49
CA HIS A 72 -9.22 0.19 -2.74
C HIS A 72 -10.71 0.49 -2.53
N ILE A 73 -11.22 1.49 -3.24
CA ILE A 73 -12.65 1.78 -3.29
C ILE A 73 -13.25 0.90 -4.39
N PRO A 74 -14.20 0.01 -4.08
CA PRO A 74 -14.81 -0.86 -5.09
C PRO A 74 -15.44 -0.06 -6.24
N ASP A 75 -15.33 -0.58 -7.45
CA ASP A 75 -15.93 0.01 -8.64
C ASP A 75 -17.45 0.22 -8.44
N GLY A 76 -17.91 1.44 -8.73
CA GLY A 76 -19.30 1.84 -8.52
C GLY A 76 -19.57 2.62 -7.23
N GLN A 77 -18.64 2.65 -6.27
CA GLN A 77 -18.72 3.51 -5.09
C GLN A 77 -17.95 4.81 -5.36
N THR A 78 -18.60 5.75 -6.04
CA THR A 78 -17.91 6.88 -6.67
C THR A 78 -17.43 7.99 -5.73
N SER A 79 -17.99 8.13 -4.54
CA SER A 79 -17.49 9.05 -3.51
C SER A 79 -18.33 8.97 -2.23
N PHE A 80 -17.70 9.24 -1.10
CA PHE A 80 -18.41 9.49 0.16
C PHE A 80 -19.10 10.86 0.10
N LYS A 81 -20.34 10.93 0.59
CA LYS A 81 -21.10 12.20 0.70
C LYS A 81 -20.74 12.96 1.98
N ARG A 82 -20.36 12.23 3.01
CA ARG A 82 -20.03 12.75 4.33
C ARG A 82 -18.62 12.30 4.73
N PHE A 83 -17.88 13.19 5.35
CA PHE A 83 -16.53 12.87 5.81
C PHE A 83 -16.49 11.78 6.89
N PRO A 84 -17.42 11.72 7.87
CA PRO A 84 -17.48 10.59 8.82
C PRO A 84 -17.63 9.22 8.15
N ASP A 85 -18.39 9.11 7.05
CA ASP A 85 -18.56 7.84 6.32
C ASP A 85 -17.23 7.39 5.67
N CYS A 86 -16.42 8.35 5.24
CA CYS A 86 -15.08 8.10 4.72
C CYS A 86 -14.12 7.60 5.83
N ILE A 87 -14.20 8.17 7.03
CA ILE A 87 -13.42 7.74 8.20
C ILE A 87 -13.80 6.31 8.61
N GLU A 88 -15.08 6.02 8.70
CA GLU A 88 -15.58 4.68 9.04
C GLU A 88 -15.11 3.63 8.02
N TRP A 89 -15.23 3.94 6.73
CA TRP A 89 -14.72 3.08 5.67
C TRP A 89 -13.21 2.85 5.78
N ALA A 90 -12.44 3.90 6.08
CA ALA A 90 -10.99 3.78 6.21
C ALA A 90 -10.59 2.90 7.40
N TYR A 91 -11.25 3.08 8.54
CA TYR A 91 -11.06 2.25 9.73
C TYR A 91 -11.38 0.77 9.44
N GLU A 92 -12.53 0.49 8.82
CA GLU A 92 -12.93 -0.85 8.41
C GLU A 92 -11.97 -1.46 7.37
N SER A 93 -11.42 -0.64 6.49
CA SER A 93 -10.40 -1.06 5.52
C SER A 93 -9.11 -1.47 6.20
N MET A 94 -8.65 -0.72 7.21
CA MET A 94 -7.50 -1.07 8.04
C MET A 94 -7.75 -2.38 8.81
N ARG A 95 -8.92 -2.52 9.43
CA ARG A 95 -9.28 -3.75 10.16
C ARG A 95 -9.26 -4.97 9.25
N ARG A 96 -9.89 -4.90 8.07
CA ARG A 96 -9.83 -5.97 7.05
C ARG A 96 -8.40 -6.23 6.58
N GLY A 97 -7.63 -5.16 6.36
CA GLY A 97 -6.23 -5.27 5.96
C GLY A 97 -5.40 -6.05 6.96
N ASN A 98 -5.63 -5.86 8.26
CA ASN A 98 -4.93 -6.62 9.30
C ASN A 98 -5.28 -8.12 9.28
N GLU A 99 -6.53 -8.46 8.93
CA GLU A 99 -6.97 -9.85 8.77
C GLU A 99 -6.39 -10.50 7.49
N ILE A 100 -6.37 -9.74 6.38
CA ILE A 100 -5.94 -10.23 5.05
C ILE A 100 -4.41 -10.30 4.93
N TYR A 101 -3.68 -9.41 5.62
CA TYR A 101 -2.22 -9.29 5.53
C TYR A 101 -1.55 -9.50 6.89
N PRO A 102 -1.45 -10.76 7.37
CA PRO A 102 -0.91 -11.05 8.69
C PRO A 102 0.52 -10.51 8.87
N GLY A 103 0.74 -9.77 9.94
CA GLY A 103 2.03 -9.18 10.30
C GLY A 103 2.44 -7.94 9.49
N PHE A 104 1.65 -7.50 8.51
CA PHE A 104 1.98 -6.34 7.69
C PHE A 104 2.11 -5.06 8.53
N PHE A 105 1.15 -4.79 9.39
CA PHE A 105 1.16 -3.58 10.23
C PHE A 105 2.24 -3.62 11.33
N SER A 106 2.49 -4.79 11.90
CA SER A 106 3.54 -4.96 12.91
C SER A 106 4.96 -4.77 12.34
N MET A 107 5.18 -5.21 11.12
CA MET A 107 6.46 -5.05 10.42
C MET A 107 6.64 -3.63 9.88
N HIS A 108 5.55 -2.92 9.62
CA HIS A 108 5.58 -1.60 9.04
C HIS A 108 6.29 -0.58 9.93
N SER A 109 6.08 -0.66 11.23
CA SER A 109 6.79 0.16 12.21
C SER A 109 8.27 -0.22 12.36
N MET A 110 8.67 -1.45 11.99
CA MET A 110 10.03 -1.97 12.15
C MET A 110 10.87 -1.90 10.87
N SER A 111 10.27 -1.99 9.69
CA SER A 111 10.98 -2.06 8.40
C SER A 111 11.66 -0.75 7.98
N PHE A 112 11.33 0.36 8.62
CA PHE A 112 12.02 1.64 8.43
C PHE A 112 13.36 1.73 9.18
N VAL A 113 13.79 0.68 9.87
CA VAL A 113 15.05 0.61 10.64
C VAL A 113 16.22 0.00 9.83
N GLY A 114 16.00 -0.46 8.60
CA GLY A 114 17.03 -1.06 7.71
C GLY A 114 17.98 -0.03 7.07
N GLU A 115 19.07 -0.54 6.47
CA GLU A 115 20.19 0.25 5.95
C GLU A 115 19.86 1.19 4.78
N ASP A 116 18.69 1.03 4.12
CA ASP A 116 18.26 1.82 2.94
C ASP A 116 16.96 2.59 3.25
N LYS A 117 17.04 3.48 4.24
CA LYS A 117 15.87 4.19 4.80
C LYS A 117 15.19 5.18 3.85
N SER A 118 15.89 5.74 2.85
CA SER A 118 15.39 6.87 2.07
C SER A 118 14.29 6.48 1.07
N SER A 119 14.53 5.46 0.25
CA SER A 119 13.61 5.08 -0.83
C SER A 119 12.26 4.53 -0.32
N GLY A 120 12.29 3.69 0.73
CA GLY A 120 11.06 3.14 1.32
C GLY A 120 10.21 4.20 2.02
N GLN A 121 10.84 5.14 2.72
CA GLN A 121 10.16 6.26 3.39
C GLN A 121 9.53 7.23 2.38
N GLU A 122 10.21 7.55 1.29
CA GLU A 122 9.69 8.43 0.24
C GLU A 122 8.48 7.80 -0.47
N LEU A 123 8.56 6.50 -0.81
CA LEU A 123 7.45 5.80 -1.45
C LEU A 123 6.23 5.73 -0.52
N MET A 124 6.46 5.44 0.76
CA MET A 124 5.40 5.42 1.76
C MET A 124 4.76 6.79 1.94
N ALA A 125 5.58 7.84 2.08
CA ALA A 125 5.09 9.21 2.21
C ALA A 125 4.23 9.62 0.99
N LYS A 126 4.62 9.19 -0.21
CA LYS A 126 3.86 9.42 -1.45
C LYS A 126 2.50 8.72 -1.43
N SER A 127 2.47 7.43 -1.04
CA SER A 127 1.22 6.66 -0.94
C SER A 127 0.28 7.24 0.10
N TRP A 128 0.79 7.60 1.28
CA TRP A 128 0.01 8.23 2.34
C TRP A 128 -0.51 9.61 1.93
N LYS A 129 0.31 10.40 1.26
CA LYS A 129 -0.12 11.70 0.73
C LYS A 129 -1.30 11.55 -0.22
N HIS A 130 -1.25 10.56 -1.12
CA HIS A 130 -2.35 10.31 -2.06
C HIS A 130 -3.65 9.92 -1.34
N ILE A 131 -3.58 9.07 -0.31
CA ILE A 131 -4.74 8.69 0.52
C ILE A 131 -5.28 9.92 1.26
N GLN A 132 -4.42 10.73 1.87
CA GLN A 132 -4.79 11.97 2.57
C GLN A 132 -5.42 12.99 1.62
N GLU A 133 -4.93 13.12 0.39
CA GLU A 133 -5.54 13.97 -0.64
C GLU A 133 -6.98 13.51 -0.96
N GLY A 134 -7.22 12.21 -1.01
CA GLY A 134 -8.56 11.64 -1.15
C GLY A 134 -9.48 12.05 0.02
N PHE A 135 -9.01 11.92 1.25
CA PHE A 135 -9.74 12.34 2.46
C PHE A 135 -10.02 13.84 2.46
N HIS A 136 -9.02 14.65 2.10
CA HIS A 136 -9.18 16.09 2.00
C HIS A 136 -10.26 16.48 0.97
N MET A 137 -10.29 15.83 -0.19
CA MET A 137 -11.35 16.06 -1.17
C MET A 137 -12.76 15.74 -0.64
N VAL A 138 -12.90 14.66 0.13
CA VAL A 138 -14.19 14.31 0.75
C VAL A 138 -14.58 15.34 1.80
N LEU A 139 -13.64 15.75 2.67
CA LEU A 139 -13.85 16.76 3.69
C LEU A 139 -14.34 18.09 3.08
N MET A 140 -13.68 18.56 2.03
CA MET A 140 -14.02 19.83 1.36
C MET A 140 -15.33 19.79 0.59
N ARG A 141 -15.85 18.62 0.26
CA ARG A 141 -17.15 18.44 -0.43
C ARG A 141 -18.31 18.21 0.53
N ASP A 142 -18.04 17.88 1.79
CA ASP A 142 -19.07 17.61 2.78
C ASP A 142 -19.75 18.93 3.21
N LYS A 143 -21.01 19.10 2.82
CA LYS A 143 -21.79 20.30 3.11
C LYS A 143 -22.16 20.47 4.60
N ASN A 144 -21.94 19.43 5.42
CA ASN A 144 -22.18 19.49 6.86
C ASN A 144 -20.96 19.98 7.65
N VAL A 145 -19.82 20.13 7.00
CA VAL A 145 -18.62 20.72 7.59
C VAL A 145 -18.67 22.24 7.44
N ASP A 146 -18.68 22.94 8.56
CA ASP A 146 -18.59 24.41 8.56
C ASP A 146 -17.14 24.83 8.25
N PRO A 147 -16.88 25.54 7.13
CA PRO A 147 -15.54 26.00 6.81
C PRO A 147 -14.92 26.91 7.86
N ALA A 148 -15.75 27.59 8.67
CA ALA A 148 -15.29 28.52 9.72
C ALA A 148 -14.59 27.82 10.90
N VAL A 149 -14.65 26.47 10.99
CA VAL A 149 -13.90 25.72 12.00
C VAL A 149 -12.41 25.63 11.67
N PHE A 150 -12.01 25.98 10.45
CA PHE A 150 -10.62 25.96 10.00
C PHE A 150 -10.08 27.41 9.92
N ASP A 151 -8.79 27.53 10.21
CA ASP A 151 -8.04 28.78 10.13
C ASP A 151 -6.62 28.54 9.57
N ASP A 152 -5.75 29.56 9.61
CA ASP A 152 -4.37 29.47 9.12
C ASP A 152 -3.48 28.54 9.98
N VAL A 153 -3.88 28.26 11.22
CA VAL A 153 -3.14 27.39 12.15
C VAL A 153 -3.67 25.95 12.08
N PHE A 154 -5.00 25.80 12.07
CA PHE A 154 -5.69 24.52 12.01
C PHE A 154 -6.39 24.37 10.65
N THR A 155 -5.63 23.98 9.65
CA THR A 155 -6.11 23.86 8.28
C THR A 155 -6.86 22.52 8.06
N PRO A 156 -7.74 22.44 7.04
CA PRO A 156 -8.35 21.16 6.63
C PRO A 156 -7.33 20.04 6.39
N GLN A 157 -6.18 20.39 5.81
CA GLN A 157 -5.09 19.43 5.56
C GLN A 157 -4.53 18.88 6.88
N LYS A 158 -4.23 19.74 7.87
CA LYS A 158 -3.76 19.30 9.20
C LYS A 158 -4.79 18.41 9.91
N PHE A 159 -6.06 18.76 9.79
CA PHE A 159 -7.13 17.92 10.34
C PHE A 159 -7.12 16.52 9.75
N VAL A 160 -7.02 16.40 8.42
CA VAL A 160 -6.91 15.10 7.71
C VAL A 160 -5.66 14.33 8.15
N GLU A 161 -4.52 14.99 8.29
CA GLU A 161 -3.27 14.37 8.78
C GLU A 161 -3.44 13.78 10.18
N ILE A 162 -4.09 14.50 11.09
CA ILE A 162 -4.39 14.02 12.45
C ILE A 162 -5.30 12.80 12.41
N ILE A 163 -6.43 12.89 11.68
CA ILE A 163 -7.38 11.78 11.55
C ILE A 163 -6.71 10.55 10.95
N PHE A 164 -5.94 10.73 9.87
CA PHE A 164 -5.20 9.64 9.24
C PHE A 164 -4.19 9.00 10.20
N SER A 165 -3.45 9.80 10.97
CA SER A 165 -2.52 9.30 11.98
C SER A 165 -3.22 8.48 13.07
N LEU A 166 -4.41 8.88 13.50
CA LEU A 166 -5.22 8.13 14.47
C LEU A 166 -5.69 6.79 13.88
N ILE A 167 -6.14 6.77 12.63
CA ILE A 167 -6.56 5.53 11.95
C ILE A 167 -5.39 4.53 11.83
N ILE A 168 -4.20 5.02 11.46
CA ILE A 168 -3.01 4.16 11.30
C ILE A 168 -2.47 3.65 12.64
N SER A 169 -2.75 4.35 13.74
CA SER A 169 -2.26 4.00 15.07
C SER A 169 -3.23 3.11 15.87
N SER A 170 -4.43 2.89 15.36
CA SER A 170 -5.47 2.08 16.03
C SER A 170 -5.35 0.60 15.71
#